data_cbc9cad6599965d76ef71e34be8847a8
#
_entry.id   cbc9cad6599965d76ef71e34be8847a8
#
_cell.length_a   1.000
_cell.length_b   1.000
_cell.length_c   1.000
_cell.angle_alpha   90.00
_cell.angle_beta   90.00
_cell.angle_gamma   90.00
#
_symmetry.space_group_name_H-M   'P 1'
#
loop_
_entity.id
_entity.type
_entity.pdbx_description
1 polymer ?
#
loop_
_entity_poly.entity_id
_entity_poly.type
_entity_poly.pdbx_seq_one_letter_code
_entity_poly.pdbx_strand_id
1 'polypeptide(L)'
;MSILTLKNIRCEMDGKLLFEADGLTIEEGDVIGLIGKNGAGKTCLLKILAGELSDYAGYISGNRLTYFSELCITEDMTQSGGELSISSFLNALRQSVPLYLLDEPTTYLDQHHLKKVVRTIRRSPSSFCIASHDRAFLDAVATKIWLLEQGKITEYNGSFSDYVLARSMQLSQYEQELKQYQKEKKKIKQSLRMMKEKQEQKKGKPKKMSTSEYRIAGIKTKYGVKQKKLQKRITRQQKKLEQLKQPYQVEDKYDISFLSQLHCLPKRKIIIPSHEAKIGQKSLWHTPTIHLNSGDKLGIIGRNGAGKTTYLNYLVSVLPSTYKICYFRQNHFQYLDPKMTVYEAIVEATNGYLSEHHIRTLLALLDFKRDKVFRLIGDLSRGEHVKVSLLSLLVSQSDILILDEMTNFLDIKAIEAVEKVLATYSGILIFVSHDQYFVQRLATSILDIDTYKIM
;
A
#
# COMPACT_ATOMS: atom_id res chain seq x y z
N MET A 1 1.48 5.18 -33.35
CA MET A 1 1.67 6.65 -33.38
C MET A 1 1.43 7.22 -31.97
N SER A 2 2.08 8.36 -31.64
CA SER A 2 1.84 9.01 -30.34
C SER A 2 0.47 9.70 -30.34
N ILE A 3 -0.39 9.39 -29.38
CA ILE A 3 -1.69 10.06 -29.18
C ILE A 3 -1.51 11.30 -28.33
N LEU A 4 -0.84 11.17 -27.17
CA LEU A 4 -0.53 12.28 -26.27
C LEU A 4 0.92 12.20 -25.79
N THR A 5 1.55 13.36 -25.68
CA THR A 5 2.89 13.48 -25.06
C THR A 5 2.85 14.57 -24.00
N LEU A 6 3.29 14.22 -22.78
CA LEU A 6 3.36 15.10 -21.63
C LEU A 6 4.79 15.62 -21.47
N LYS A 7 4.96 16.94 -21.38
CA LYS A 7 6.25 17.59 -21.18
C LYS A 7 6.18 18.57 -20.00
N ASN A 8 7.07 18.37 -19.02
CA ASN A 8 7.22 19.24 -17.84
C ASN A 8 5.89 19.55 -17.14
N ILE A 9 4.99 18.55 -17.06
CA ILE A 9 3.71 18.72 -16.36
C ILE A 9 3.99 18.82 -14.87
N ARG A 10 3.44 19.86 -14.24
CA ARG A 10 3.49 20.07 -12.80
C ARG A 10 2.11 20.49 -12.32
N CYS A 11 1.52 19.67 -11.46
CA CYS A 11 0.22 19.89 -10.85
C CYS A 11 0.37 20.22 -9.37
N GLU A 12 -0.18 21.36 -8.94
CA GLU A 12 -0.25 21.80 -7.55
C GLU A 12 -1.70 21.98 -7.15
N MET A 13 -2.03 21.67 -5.90
CA MET A 13 -3.36 21.88 -5.32
C MET A 13 -3.20 22.42 -3.90
N ASP A 14 -3.90 23.50 -3.59
CA ASP A 14 -3.80 24.20 -2.29
C ASP A 14 -2.35 24.53 -1.90
N GLY A 15 -1.53 24.97 -2.89
CA GLY A 15 -0.12 25.30 -2.68
C GLY A 15 0.80 24.11 -2.42
N LYS A 16 0.30 22.88 -2.59
CA LYS A 16 1.07 21.66 -2.43
C LYS A 16 1.28 20.97 -3.76
N LEU A 17 2.52 20.65 -4.08
CA LEU A 17 2.85 19.84 -5.26
C LEU A 17 2.22 18.44 -5.12
N LEU A 18 1.35 18.08 -6.06
CA LEU A 18 0.79 16.73 -6.18
C LEU A 18 1.74 15.83 -6.97
N PHE A 19 2.11 16.26 -8.19
CA PHE A 19 3.04 15.49 -9.01
C PHE A 19 3.72 16.31 -10.10
N GLU A 20 4.83 15.77 -10.56
CA GLU A 20 5.56 16.18 -11.77
C GLU A 20 5.64 14.99 -12.73
N ALA A 21 5.43 15.26 -14.03
CA ALA A 21 5.54 14.28 -15.09
C ALA A 21 6.26 14.89 -16.29
N ASP A 22 7.31 14.24 -16.76
CA ASP A 22 8.05 14.67 -17.93
C ASP A 22 8.39 13.49 -18.82
N GLY A 23 8.26 13.71 -20.13
CA GLY A 23 8.63 12.73 -21.15
C GLY A 23 7.70 11.51 -21.23
N LEU A 24 6.50 11.56 -20.67
CA LEU A 24 5.53 10.47 -20.76
C LEU A 24 4.76 10.54 -22.07
N THR A 25 4.55 9.39 -22.71
CA THR A 25 3.85 9.31 -23.99
C THR A 25 2.83 8.18 -23.97
N ILE A 26 1.65 8.46 -24.50
CA ILE A 26 0.59 7.48 -24.77
C ILE A 26 0.59 7.19 -26.26
N GLU A 27 0.80 5.94 -26.62
CA GLU A 27 0.81 5.47 -28.01
C GLU A 27 -0.49 4.75 -28.36
N GLU A 28 -0.75 4.60 -29.67
CA GLU A 28 -1.92 3.82 -30.15
C GLU A 28 -1.83 2.38 -29.66
N GLY A 29 -2.93 1.89 -29.09
CA GLY A 29 -3.04 0.53 -28.54
C GLY A 29 -2.45 0.37 -27.13
N ASP A 30 -1.91 1.44 -26.52
CA ASP A 30 -1.45 1.38 -25.13
C ASP A 30 -2.64 1.21 -24.17
N VAL A 31 -2.48 0.30 -23.22
CA VAL A 31 -3.35 0.19 -22.04
C VAL A 31 -2.50 0.49 -20.81
N ILE A 32 -2.62 1.71 -20.32
CA ILE A 32 -1.81 2.20 -19.20
C ILE A 32 -2.57 2.03 -17.90
N GLY A 33 -2.01 1.25 -16.97
CA GLY A 33 -2.50 1.15 -15.60
C GLY A 33 -1.87 2.25 -14.73
N LEU A 34 -2.67 3.23 -14.29
CA LEU A 34 -2.23 4.29 -13.38
C LEU A 34 -2.42 3.87 -11.94
N ILE A 35 -1.33 3.64 -11.24
CA ILE A 35 -1.33 3.22 -9.83
C ILE A 35 -0.66 4.26 -8.94
N GLY A 36 -1.04 4.28 -7.67
CA GLY A 36 -0.49 5.21 -6.68
C GLY A 36 -1.37 5.29 -5.45
N LYS A 37 -0.91 5.93 -4.40
CA LYS A 37 -1.67 6.12 -3.16
C LYS A 37 -2.96 6.91 -3.40
N ASN A 38 -3.94 6.73 -2.50
CA ASN A 38 -5.11 7.60 -2.47
C ASN A 38 -4.68 9.04 -2.19
N GLY A 39 -5.25 10.00 -2.94
CA GLY A 39 -4.87 11.41 -2.86
C GLY A 39 -3.52 11.77 -3.49
N ALA A 40 -2.87 10.87 -4.23
CA ALA A 40 -1.61 11.16 -4.94
C ALA A 40 -1.80 12.03 -6.20
N GLY A 41 -3.05 12.18 -6.70
CA GLY A 41 -3.36 12.99 -7.88
C GLY A 41 -3.69 12.17 -9.13
N LYS A 42 -4.05 10.88 -9.00
CA LYS A 42 -4.45 10.02 -10.15
C LYS A 42 -5.61 10.63 -10.93
N THR A 43 -6.70 10.96 -10.24
CA THR A 43 -7.88 11.63 -10.82
C THR A 43 -7.51 12.98 -11.46
N CYS A 44 -6.65 13.78 -10.79
CA CYS A 44 -6.18 15.04 -11.35
C CYS A 44 -5.41 14.82 -12.65
N LEU A 45 -4.54 13.82 -12.71
CA LEU A 45 -3.82 13.49 -13.96
C LEU A 45 -4.79 13.10 -15.08
N LEU A 46 -5.79 12.25 -14.80
CA LEU A 46 -6.80 11.87 -15.78
C LEU A 46 -7.59 13.10 -16.26
N LYS A 47 -8.02 14.00 -15.36
CA LYS A 47 -8.71 15.26 -15.71
C LYS A 47 -7.83 16.21 -16.53
N ILE A 48 -6.53 16.27 -16.25
CA ILE A 48 -5.57 17.04 -17.07
C ILE A 48 -5.47 16.44 -18.49
N LEU A 49 -5.38 15.12 -18.60
CA LEU A 49 -5.35 14.43 -19.90
C LEU A 49 -6.66 14.63 -20.68
N ALA A 50 -7.80 14.64 -19.99
CA ALA A 50 -9.11 14.94 -20.56
C ALA A 50 -9.27 16.40 -21.01
N GLY A 51 -8.43 17.31 -20.49
CA GLY A 51 -8.57 18.75 -20.71
C GLY A 51 -9.63 19.41 -19.82
N GLU A 52 -10.13 18.70 -18.78
CA GLU A 52 -11.11 19.21 -17.82
C GLU A 52 -10.45 20.04 -16.72
N LEU A 53 -9.17 19.80 -16.40
CA LEU A 53 -8.39 20.56 -15.45
C LEU A 53 -7.30 21.34 -16.19
N SER A 54 -7.32 22.67 -16.06
CA SER A 54 -6.37 23.59 -16.71
C SER A 54 -5.33 24.17 -15.75
N ASP A 55 -5.49 23.97 -14.44
CA ASP A 55 -4.58 24.50 -13.42
C ASP A 55 -3.36 23.58 -13.24
N TYR A 56 -2.46 23.64 -14.22
CA TYR A 56 -1.18 22.94 -14.21
C TYR A 56 -0.15 23.70 -15.04
N ALA A 57 1.14 23.54 -14.74
CA ALA A 57 2.22 24.00 -15.58
C ALA A 57 2.67 22.88 -16.53
N GLY A 58 3.25 23.28 -17.67
CA GLY A 58 3.77 22.35 -18.67
C GLY A 58 2.94 22.31 -19.94
N TYR A 59 3.19 21.29 -20.77
CA TYR A 59 2.61 21.21 -22.11
C TYR A 59 2.20 19.79 -22.46
N ILE A 60 0.99 19.63 -23.01
CA ILE A 60 0.48 18.39 -23.58
C ILE A 60 0.25 18.57 -25.06
N SER A 61 0.92 17.77 -25.87
CA SER A 61 0.75 17.74 -27.33
C SER A 61 0.04 16.46 -27.74
N GLY A 62 -0.78 16.56 -28.80
CA GLY A 62 -1.47 15.43 -29.39
C GLY A 62 -2.97 15.65 -29.56
N ASN A 63 -3.68 14.57 -29.91
CA ASN A 63 -5.12 14.58 -30.14
C ASN A 63 -5.88 14.35 -28.83
N ARG A 64 -6.62 15.37 -28.36
CA ARG A 64 -7.40 15.33 -27.13
C ARG A 64 -8.83 14.80 -27.31
N LEU A 65 -9.13 14.04 -28.33
CA LEU A 65 -10.40 13.33 -28.43
C LEU A 65 -10.39 12.18 -27.43
N THR A 66 -10.77 12.47 -26.19
CA THR A 66 -10.76 11.56 -25.07
C THR A 66 -12.19 11.34 -24.55
N TYR A 67 -12.44 10.15 -24.02
CA TYR A 67 -13.61 9.88 -23.20
C TYR A 67 -13.16 9.73 -21.75
N PHE A 68 -13.63 10.61 -20.88
CA PHE A 68 -13.39 10.51 -19.44
C PHE A 68 -14.62 9.96 -18.73
N SER A 69 -14.43 9.00 -17.86
CA SER A 69 -15.49 8.45 -17.01
C SER A 69 -14.97 8.29 -15.60
N GLU A 70 -15.58 9.02 -14.69
CA GLU A 70 -15.52 8.83 -13.26
C GLU A 70 -16.73 7.97 -12.90
N LEU A 71 -16.53 6.66 -12.72
CA LEU A 71 -17.61 5.73 -12.35
C LEU A 71 -17.90 5.85 -10.84
N CYS A 72 -18.55 6.93 -10.45
CA CYS A 72 -19.24 6.99 -9.17
C CYS A 72 -20.55 6.19 -9.28
N ILE A 73 -20.49 4.88 -9.07
CA ILE A 73 -21.69 4.12 -8.74
C ILE A 73 -22.05 4.54 -7.31
N THR A 74 -23.00 5.45 -7.16
CA THR A 74 -23.50 5.88 -5.85
C THR A 74 -24.16 4.73 -5.13
N GLU A 75 -23.94 4.61 -3.82
CA GLU A 75 -24.45 3.54 -2.94
C GLU A 75 -26.00 3.42 -2.93
N ASP A 76 -26.72 4.40 -3.45
CA ASP A 76 -28.19 4.44 -3.49
C ASP A 76 -28.82 3.67 -4.66
N MET A 77 -28.02 3.02 -5.51
CA MET A 77 -28.59 2.22 -6.60
C MET A 77 -29.07 0.86 -6.06
N THR A 78 -30.39 0.73 -5.96
CA THR A 78 -31.09 -0.55 -5.83
C THR A 78 -30.61 -1.54 -6.90
N GLN A 79 -30.73 -2.86 -6.64
CA GLN A 79 -30.19 -3.96 -7.49
C GLN A 79 -30.41 -3.81 -9.01
N SER A 80 -31.43 -3.07 -9.47
CA SER A 80 -31.69 -2.77 -10.88
C SER A 80 -30.82 -1.65 -11.48
N GLY A 81 -30.29 -0.75 -10.63
CA GLY A 81 -29.46 0.38 -11.09
C GLY A 81 -28.02 -0.02 -11.47
N GLY A 82 -27.43 -1.01 -10.77
CA GLY A 82 -26.07 -1.48 -11.05
C GLY A 82 -25.93 -2.15 -12.42
N GLU A 83 -26.91 -2.94 -12.86
CA GLU A 83 -26.89 -3.57 -14.20
C GLU A 83 -27.02 -2.54 -15.33
N LEU A 84 -27.85 -1.51 -15.14
CA LEU A 84 -28.00 -0.41 -16.11
C LEU A 84 -26.72 0.41 -16.25
N SER A 85 -26.04 0.70 -15.13
CA SER A 85 -24.74 1.41 -15.13
C SER A 85 -23.65 0.65 -15.88
N ILE A 86 -23.56 -0.66 -15.67
CA ILE A 86 -22.58 -1.51 -16.36
C ILE A 86 -22.88 -1.57 -17.86
N SER A 87 -24.15 -1.70 -18.24
CA SER A 87 -24.54 -1.72 -19.65
C SER A 87 -24.22 -0.41 -20.35
N SER A 88 -24.48 0.73 -19.70
CA SER A 88 -24.14 2.07 -20.21
C SER A 88 -22.63 2.22 -20.35
N PHE A 89 -21.84 1.76 -19.38
CA PHE A 89 -20.40 1.80 -19.44
C PHE A 89 -19.84 0.92 -20.58
N LEU A 90 -20.30 -0.32 -20.71
CA LEU A 90 -19.89 -1.20 -21.81
C LEU A 90 -20.29 -0.66 -23.18
N ASN A 91 -21.42 0.06 -23.27
CA ASN A 91 -21.82 0.75 -24.50
C ASN A 91 -20.91 1.95 -24.79
N ALA A 92 -20.53 2.73 -23.77
CA ALA A 92 -19.57 3.80 -23.92
C ALA A 92 -18.19 3.29 -24.43
N LEU A 93 -17.72 2.15 -23.94
CA LEU A 93 -16.49 1.51 -24.43
C LEU A 93 -16.56 1.00 -25.89
N ARG A 94 -17.74 0.97 -26.48
CA ARG A 94 -17.93 0.64 -27.91
C ARG A 94 -17.87 1.85 -28.83
N GLN A 95 -17.86 3.06 -28.28
CA GLN A 95 -17.66 4.28 -29.05
C GLN A 95 -16.22 4.29 -29.59
N SER A 96 -16.03 4.75 -30.82
CA SER A 96 -14.70 4.81 -31.43
C SER A 96 -14.00 6.11 -31.03
N VAL A 97 -13.38 6.15 -29.86
CA VAL A 97 -12.52 7.25 -29.41
C VAL A 97 -11.07 6.80 -29.35
N PRO A 98 -10.09 7.64 -29.67
CA PRO A 98 -8.68 7.29 -29.64
C PRO A 98 -8.17 6.89 -28.26
N LEU A 99 -8.65 7.57 -27.20
CA LEU A 99 -8.19 7.38 -25.84
C LEU A 99 -9.34 7.40 -24.83
N TYR A 100 -9.43 6.37 -24.04
CA TYR A 100 -10.31 6.28 -22.87
C TYR A 100 -9.52 6.57 -21.59
N LEU A 101 -10.09 7.42 -20.74
CA LEU A 101 -9.57 7.79 -19.43
C LEU A 101 -10.57 7.28 -18.38
N LEU A 102 -10.19 6.28 -17.61
CA LEU A 102 -11.09 5.60 -16.70
C LEU A 102 -10.58 5.72 -15.26
N ASP A 103 -11.44 6.24 -14.37
CA ASP A 103 -11.11 6.33 -12.93
C ASP A 103 -11.92 5.29 -12.14
N GLU A 104 -11.21 4.34 -11.55
CA GLU A 104 -11.73 3.21 -10.76
C GLU A 104 -12.89 2.45 -11.42
N PRO A 105 -12.74 1.98 -12.68
CA PRO A 105 -13.84 1.34 -13.44
C PRO A 105 -14.24 -0.03 -12.89
N THR A 106 -13.49 -0.58 -11.96
CA THR A 106 -13.72 -1.91 -11.37
C THR A 106 -14.41 -1.88 -10.02
N THR A 107 -14.58 -0.71 -9.43
CA THR A 107 -15.21 -0.53 -8.13
C THR A 107 -16.65 -1.08 -8.18
N TYR A 108 -16.99 -1.95 -7.24
CA TYR A 108 -18.29 -2.67 -7.13
C TYR A 108 -18.61 -3.65 -8.27
N LEU A 109 -17.66 -3.97 -9.18
CA LEU A 109 -17.88 -5.01 -10.18
C LEU A 109 -17.62 -6.40 -9.59
N ASP A 110 -18.54 -7.33 -9.84
CA ASP A 110 -18.29 -8.75 -9.60
C ASP A 110 -17.41 -9.38 -10.69
N GLN A 111 -16.92 -10.57 -10.44
CA GLN A 111 -16.03 -11.28 -11.37
C GLN A 111 -16.63 -11.50 -12.77
N HIS A 112 -17.95 -11.66 -12.87
CA HIS A 112 -18.61 -11.87 -14.16
C HIS A 112 -18.55 -10.60 -15.02
N HIS A 113 -18.88 -9.46 -14.42
CA HIS A 113 -18.84 -8.16 -15.08
C HIS A 113 -17.41 -7.72 -15.37
N LEU A 114 -16.48 -7.97 -14.45
CA LEU A 114 -15.07 -7.71 -14.64
C LEU A 114 -14.52 -8.44 -15.89
N LYS A 115 -14.86 -9.73 -16.07
CA LYS A 115 -14.47 -10.50 -17.26
C LYS A 115 -15.02 -9.91 -18.56
N LYS A 116 -16.23 -9.32 -18.53
CA LYS A 116 -16.80 -8.62 -19.70
C LYS A 116 -16.01 -7.36 -20.02
N VAL A 117 -15.70 -6.55 -19.03
CA VAL A 117 -14.91 -5.32 -19.19
C VAL A 117 -13.52 -5.64 -19.74
N VAL A 118 -12.82 -6.60 -19.14
CA VAL A 118 -11.50 -7.08 -19.63
C VAL A 118 -11.55 -7.50 -21.11
N ARG A 119 -12.56 -8.29 -21.50
CA ARG A 119 -12.72 -8.71 -22.90
C ARG A 119 -12.97 -7.53 -23.84
N THR A 120 -13.76 -6.55 -23.39
CA THR A 120 -14.07 -5.38 -24.19
C THR A 120 -12.82 -4.51 -24.41
N ILE A 121 -12.06 -4.23 -23.34
CA ILE A 121 -10.81 -3.45 -23.44
C ILE A 121 -9.80 -4.16 -24.36
N ARG A 122 -9.57 -5.47 -24.17
CA ARG A 122 -8.61 -6.25 -24.97
C ARG A 122 -8.96 -6.32 -26.47
N ARG A 123 -10.23 -6.15 -26.83
CA ARG A 123 -10.71 -6.18 -28.21
C ARG A 123 -10.81 -4.80 -28.84
N SER A 124 -10.71 -3.77 -28.05
CA SER A 124 -10.78 -2.39 -28.52
C SER A 124 -9.50 -1.99 -29.26
N PRO A 125 -9.57 -1.32 -30.39
CA PRO A 125 -8.40 -0.72 -31.05
C PRO A 125 -7.92 0.56 -30.35
N SER A 126 -8.72 1.10 -29.41
CA SER A 126 -8.43 2.35 -28.70
C SER A 126 -7.38 2.15 -27.63
N SER A 127 -6.78 3.26 -27.21
CA SER A 127 -5.87 3.29 -26.06
C SER A 127 -6.61 3.60 -24.78
N PHE A 128 -6.04 3.22 -23.65
CA PHE A 128 -6.65 3.40 -22.34
C PHE A 128 -5.61 3.92 -21.33
N CYS A 129 -6.04 4.86 -20.48
CA CYS A 129 -5.33 5.18 -19.25
C CYS A 129 -6.30 4.97 -18.08
N ILE A 130 -6.01 4.00 -17.23
CA ILE A 130 -6.94 3.45 -16.26
C ILE A 130 -6.34 3.57 -14.86
N ALA A 131 -6.91 4.42 -14.01
CA ALA A 131 -6.60 4.41 -12.59
C ALA A 131 -7.40 3.28 -11.93
N SER A 132 -6.73 2.33 -11.29
CA SER A 132 -7.40 1.26 -10.56
C SER A 132 -6.52 0.69 -9.44
N HIS A 133 -7.19 0.18 -8.41
CA HIS A 133 -6.58 -0.57 -7.31
C HIS A 133 -6.77 -2.10 -7.47
N ASP A 134 -7.52 -2.55 -8.48
CA ASP A 134 -7.71 -3.96 -8.79
C ASP A 134 -6.50 -4.52 -9.54
N ARG A 135 -5.66 -5.25 -8.79
CA ARG A 135 -4.42 -5.85 -9.30
C ARG A 135 -4.67 -6.89 -10.40
N ALA A 136 -5.71 -7.71 -10.24
CA ALA A 136 -6.03 -8.75 -11.21
C ALA A 136 -6.55 -8.16 -12.53
N PHE A 137 -7.34 -7.09 -12.44
CA PHE A 137 -7.80 -6.35 -13.60
C PHE A 137 -6.63 -5.71 -14.34
N LEU A 138 -5.76 -4.97 -13.63
CA LEU A 138 -4.59 -4.33 -14.25
C LEU A 138 -3.66 -5.36 -14.88
N ASP A 139 -3.44 -6.48 -14.22
CA ASP A 139 -2.61 -7.58 -14.78
C ASP A 139 -3.22 -8.17 -16.04
N ALA A 140 -4.56 -8.22 -16.12
CA ALA A 140 -5.27 -8.73 -17.28
C ALA A 140 -5.27 -7.77 -18.47
N VAL A 141 -5.18 -6.44 -18.28
CA VAL A 141 -5.38 -5.48 -19.39
C VAL A 141 -4.19 -4.58 -19.66
N ALA A 142 -3.37 -4.25 -18.67
CA ALA A 142 -2.31 -3.26 -18.82
C ALA A 142 -1.15 -3.76 -19.68
N THR A 143 -0.67 -2.91 -20.57
CA THR A 143 0.57 -3.08 -21.34
C THR A 143 1.71 -2.24 -20.76
N LYS A 144 1.37 -1.18 -20.01
CA LYS A 144 2.29 -0.31 -19.28
C LYS A 144 1.70 0.05 -17.93
N ILE A 145 2.54 0.27 -16.93
CA ILE A 145 2.13 0.77 -15.61
C ILE A 145 2.78 2.13 -15.36
N TRP A 146 1.98 3.11 -15.03
CA TRP A 146 2.43 4.40 -14.50
C TRP A 146 2.26 4.43 -12.99
N LEU A 147 3.38 4.43 -12.28
CA LEU A 147 3.41 4.54 -10.82
C LEU A 147 3.53 6.01 -10.41
N LEU A 148 2.51 6.54 -9.78
CA LEU A 148 2.51 7.87 -9.16
C LEU A 148 2.92 7.75 -7.69
N GLU A 149 4.18 8.07 -7.40
CA GLU A 149 4.76 7.96 -6.06
C GLU A 149 5.67 9.15 -5.74
N GLN A 150 5.55 9.69 -4.52
CA GLN A 150 6.37 10.82 -4.02
C GLN A 150 6.37 12.04 -4.98
N GLY A 151 5.23 12.29 -5.61
CA GLY A 151 5.07 13.40 -6.54
C GLY A 151 5.72 13.18 -7.91
N LYS A 152 6.11 11.96 -8.25
CA LYS A 152 6.71 11.63 -9.56
C LYS A 152 5.98 10.47 -10.21
N ILE A 153 5.95 10.47 -11.53
CA ILE A 153 5.42 9.35 -12.31
C ILE A 153 6.59 8.57 -12.90
N THR A 154 6.59 7.26 -12.64
CA THR A 154 7.58 6.33 -13.20
C THR A 154 6.85 5.33 -14.08
N GLU A 155 7.30 5.16 -15.32
CA GLU A 155 6.77 4.20 -16.27
C GLU A 155 7.45 2.84 -16.14
N TYR A 156 6.67 1.78 -16.16
CA TYR A 156 7.11 0.38 -16.24
C TYR A 156 6.42 -0.27 -17.45
N ASN A 157 7.19 -0.90 -18.32
CA ASN A 157 6.67 -1.66 -19.45
C ASN A 157 6.21 -3.04 -18.98
N GLY A 158 5.07 -3.50 -19.49
CA GLY A 158 4.49 -4.79 -19.17
C GLY A 158 3.24 -4.72 -18.29
N SER A 159 2.79 -5.89 -17.85
CA SER A 159 1.63 -6.09 -17.00
C SER A 159 1.87 -5.63 -15.55
N PHE A 160 0.84 -5.71 -14.70
CA PHE A 160 0.99 -5.46 -13.27
C PHE A 160 1.97 -6.45 -12.61
N SER A 161 1.97 -7.72 -13.02
CA SER A 161 2.93 -8.73 -12.54
C SER A 161 4.37 -8.37 -12.90
N ASP A 162 4.62 -7.87 -14.12
CA ASP A 162 5.94 -7.40 -14.54
C ASP A 162 6.42 -6.22 -13.71
N TYR A 163 5.52 -5.26 -13.43
CA TYR A 163 5.79 -4.15 -12.50
C TYR A 163 6.19 -4.66 -11.11
N VAL A 164 5.45 -5.62 -10.54
CA VAL A 164 5.74 -6.19 -9.21
C VAL A 164 7.12 -6.84 -9.19
N LEU A 165 7.48 -7.58 -10.24
CA LEU A 165 8.81 -8.18 -10.39
C LEU A 165 9.90 -7.11 -10.47
N ALA A 166 9.74 -6.12 -11.36
CA ALA A 166 10.69 -5.02 -11.50
C ALA A 166 10.88 -4.27 -10.19
N ARG A 167 9.78 -3.99 -9.48
CA ARG A 167 9.81 -3.31 -8.18
C ARG A 167 10.52 -4.13 -7.11
N SER A 168 10.27 -5.44 -7.07
CA SER A 168 10.94 -6.34 -6.11
C SER A 168 12.46 -6.40 -6.33
N MET A 169 12.90 -6.40 -7.60
CA MET A 169 14.31 -6.35 -7.95
C MET A 169 14.95 -5.02 -7.53
N GLN A 170 14.29 -3.89 -7.79
CA GLN A 170 14.76 -2.55 -7.35
C GLN A 170 14.90 -2.49 -5.82
N LEU A 171 13.91 -3.02 -5.08
CA LEU A 171 13.95 -3.07 -3.62
C LEU A 171 15.12 -3.94 -3.11
N SER A 172 15.32 -5.11 -3.71
CA SER A 172 16.43 -6.01 -3.35
C SER A 172 17.80 -5.36 -3.61
N GLN A 173 17.95 -4.70 -4.76
CA GLN A 173 19.16 -3.96 -5.08
C GLN A 173 19.41 -2.83 -4.09
N TYR A 174 18.39 -2.01 -3.81
CA TYR A 174 18.47 -0.96 -2.81
C TYR A 174 18.91 -1.48 -1.43
N GLU A 175 18.36 -2.64 -1.01
CA GLU A 175 18.76 -3.27 0.26
C GLU A 175 20.24 -3.66 0.30
N GLN A 176 20.75 -4.19 -0.80
CA GLN A 176 22.15 -4.55 -0.90
C GLN A 176 23.04 -3.30 -0.83
N GLU A 177 22.68 -2.26 -1.58
CA GLU A 177 23.39 -0.98 -1.56
C GLU A 177 23.35 -0.33 -0.16
N LEU A 178 22.21 -0.36 0.51
CA LEU A 178 22.06 0.17 1.86
C LEU A 178 22.91 -0.59 2.87
N LYS A 179 22.96 -1.92 2.79
CA LYS A 179 23.83 -2.76 3.64
C LYS A 179 25.30 -2.44 3.40
N GLN A 180 25.70 -2.26 2.15
CA GLN A 180 27.07 -1.88 1.79
C GLN A 180 27.43 -0.48 2.32
N TYR A 181 26.55 0.49 2.12
CA TYR A 181 26.69 1.84 2.65
C TYR A 181 26.86 1.85 4.18
N GLN A 182 25.98 1.14 4.89
CA GLN A 182 26.05 1.05 6.36
C GLN A 182 27.38 0.40 6.83
N LYS A 183 27.82 -0.67 6.16
CA LYS A 183 29.08 -1.37 6.46
C LYS A 183 30.28 -0.45 6.22
N GLU A 184 30.30 0.30 5.12
CA GLU A 184 31.37 1.24 4.82
C GLU A 184 31.38 2.43 5.78
N LYS A 185 30.21 3.01 6.06
CA LYS A 185 30.04 4.09 7.04
C LYS A 185 30.54 3.68 8.43
N LYS A 186 30.21 2.46 8.88
CA LYS A 186 30.69 1.91 10.16
C LYS A 186 32.22 1.75 10.18
N LYS A 187 32.80 1.22 9.10
CA LYS A 187 34.29 1.08 8.98
C LYS A 187 34.98 2.44 9.05
N ILE A 188 34.50 3.45 8.30
CA ILE A 188 35.08 4.80 8.31
C ILE A 188 34.98 5.43 9.70
N LYS A 189 33.76 5.34 10.34
CA LYS A 189 33.57 5.87 11.70
C LYS A 189 34.51 5.21 12.73
N GLN A 190 34.68 3.89 12.69
CA GLN A 190 35.60 3.17 13.58
C GLN A 190 37.05 3.61 13.33
N SER A 191 37.47 3.70 12.08
CA SER A 191 38.82 4.18 11.72
C SER A 191 39.07 5.61 12.21
N LEU A 192 38.11 6.51 12.04
CA LEU A 192 38.19 7.88 12.55
C LEU A 192 38.30 7.92 14.08
N ARG A 193 37.51 7.11 14.79
CA ARG A 193 37.58 7.01 16.26
C ARG A 193 38.99 6.58 16.71
N MET A 194 39.50 5.49 16.14
CA MET A 194 40.86 5.00 16.47
C MET A 194 41.96 6.04 16.16
N MET A 195 41.82 6.78 15.04
CA MET A 195 42.79 7.83 14.69
C MET A 195 42.75 9.02 15.64
N LYS A 196 41.53 9.44 16.07
CA LYS A 196 41.38 10.51 17.06
C LYS A 196 41.94 10.11 18.43
N GLU A 197 41.63 8.91 18.91
CA GLU A 197 42.20 8.37 20.17
C GLU A 197 43.71 8.33 20.13
N LYS A 198 44.33 7.87 19.01
CA LYS A 198 45.80 7.92 18.81
C LYS A 198 46.32 9.34 18.75
N GLN A 199 45.57 10.31 18.27
CA GLN A 199 45.98 11.72 18.24
C GLN A 199 45.97 12.31 19.65
N GLU A 200 44.98 12.00 20.47
CA GLU A 200 44.85 12.46 21.86
C GLU A 200 45.95 11.87 22.74
N GLN A 201 46.24 10.56 22.62
CA GLN A 201 47.32 9.92 23.37
C GLN A 201 48.69 10.48 23.02
N LYS A 202 48.88 11.09 21.82
CA LYS A 202 50.11 11.69 21.36
C LYS A 202 50.18 13.21 21.56
N LYS A 203 49.20 13.84 22.21
CA LYS A 203 49.19 15.24 22.61
C LYS A 203 50.01 15.41 23.91
N GLY A 204 51.31 15.25 23.88
CA GLY A 204 52.21 15.45 25.00
C GLY A 204 53.63 15.00 24.71
N LYS A 205 54.58 15.42 25.56
CA LYS A 205 55.95 14.89 25.50
C LYS A 205 55.93 13.40 25.92
N PRO A 206 56.80 12.56 25.36
CA PRO A 206 56.94 11.18 25.81
C PRO A 206 57.16 11.10 27.33
N LYS A 207 56.42 10.26 28.04
CA LYS A 207 56.45 10.11 29.51
C LYS A 207 57.85 9.85 30.10
N LYS A 208 58.85 9.46 29.27
CA LYS A 208 60.20 9.11 29.67
C LYS A 208 61.25 10.14 29.28
N MET A 209 60.94 11.36 28.83
CA MET A 209 61.91 12.37 28.40
C MET A 209 61.75 13.68 29.19
N SER A 210 62.93 14.31 29.52
CA SER A 210 62.95 15.63 30.11
C SER A 210 62.55 16.71 29.10
N THR A 211 62.16 17.91 29.59
CA THR A 211 61.71 19.00 28.72
C THR A 211 62.89 19.56 27.88
N SER A 212 64.10 19.49 28.37
CA SER A 212 65.33 19.90 27.69
C SER A 212 65.75 18.93 26.56
N GLU A 213 65.78 17.64 26.80
CA GLU A 213 66.02 16.59 25.80
C GLU A 213 65.00 16.63 24.65
N TYR A 214 63.73 16.91 24.95
CA TYR A 214 62.65 17.03 23.95
C TYR A 214 62.88 18.24 23.01
N ARG A 215 63.51 19.32 23.48
CA ARG A 215 63.84 20.52 22.68
C ARG A 215 65.07 20.36 21.82
N ILE A 216 66.12 19.68 22.29
CA ILE A 216 67.46 19.63 21.68
C ILE A 216 67.57 18.56 20.57
N ALA A 217 66.88 17.45 20.66
CA ALA A 217 67.08 16.28 19.78
C ALA A 217 66.37 16.33 18.44
N GLY A 218 65.84 17.44 17.94
CA GLY A 218 65.07 17.49 16.70
C GLY A 218 63.78 16.66 16.76
N ILE A 219 63.46 16.09 17.94
CA ILE A 219 62.35 15.19 18.18
C ILE A 219 61.04 15.94 18.01
N LYS A 220 61.01 17.25 18.38
CA LYS A 220 59.86 18.14 18.18
C LYS A 220 59.48 18.22 16.70
N THR A 221 60.43 18.23 15.79
CA THR A 221 60.21 18.29 14.33
C THR A 221 59.67 16.95 13.80
N LYS A 222 60.22 15.82 14.24
CA LYS A 222 59.75 14.46 13.88
C LYS A 222 58.33 14.19 14.44
N TYR A 223 58.04 14.64 15.67
CA TYR A 223 56.70 14.51 16.25
C TYR A 223 55.69 15.40 15.52
N GLY A 224 56.04 16.64 15.20
CA GLY A 224 55.20 17.54 14.42
C GLY A 224 54.86 17.01 13.04
N VAL A 225 55.83 16.38 12.34
CA VAL A 225 55.60 15.75 11.04
C VAL A 225 54.63 14.55 11.16
N LYS A 226 54.79 13.70 12.20
CA LYS A 226 53.88 12.57 12.45
C LYS A 226 52.47 13.04 12.79
N GLN A 227 52.31 14.10 13.58
CA GLN A 227 51.00 14.69 13.90
C GLN A 227 50.33 15.30 12.65
N LYS A 228 51.08 16.05 11.83
CA LYS A 228 50.57 16.59 10.55
C LYS A 228 50.10 15.48 9.59
N LYS A 229 50.87 14.38 9.49
CA LYS A 229 50.45 13.20 8.69
C LYS A 229 49.16 12.55 9.22
N LEU A 230 49.03 12.40 10.55
CA LEU A 230 47.84 11.85 11.17
C LEU A 230 46.63 12.76 10.96
N GLN A 231 46.78 14.08 11.14
CA GLN A 231 45.75 15.06 10.88
C GLN A 231 45.26 15.02 9.41
N LYS A 232 46.19 14.96 8.45
CA LYS A 232 45.83 14.81 7.02
C LYS A 232 45.04 13.53 6.75
N ARG A 233 45.36 12.42 7.44
CA ARG A 233 44.57 11.17 7.33
C ARG A 233 43.18 11.29 7.92
N ILE A 234 43.05 11.94 9.08
CA ILE A 234 41.73 12.20 9.71
C ILE A 234 40.87 13.05 8.77
N THR A 235 41.40 14.17 8.26
CA THR A 235 40.69 15.05 7.33
C THR A 235 40.28 14.31 6.05
N ARG A 236 41.17 13.44 5.51
CA ARG A 236 40.83 12.62 4.33
C ARG A 236 39.70 11.64 4.63
N GLN A 237 39.69 11.00 5.79
CA GLN A 237 38.58 10.07 6.19
C GLN A 237 37.29 10.82 6.48
N GLN A 238 37.35 12.02 7.05
CA GLN A 238 36.16 12.88 7.23
C GLN A 238 35.54 13.26 5.88
N LYS A 239 36.35 13.73 4.93
CA LYS A 239 35.89 14.00 3.55
C LYS A 239 35.29 12.77 2.89
N LYS A 240 35.90 11.59 3.09
CA LYS A 240 35.34 10.32 2.57
C LYS A 240 33.96 10.01 3.18
N LEU A 241 33.79 10.27 4.48
CA LEU A 241 32.50 10.10 5.15
C LEU A 241 31.42 11.08 4.64
N GLU A 242 31.80 12.34 4.39
CA GLU A 242 30.94 13.39 3.84
C GLU A 242 30.53 13.09 2.37
N GLN A 243 31.46 12.53 1.60
CA GLN A 243 31.23 12.17 0.20
C GLN A 243 30.44 10.87 0.03
N LEU A 244 30.31 10.07 1.10
CA LEU A 244 29.57 8.82 1.05
C LEU A 244 28.07 9.12 0.90
N LYS A 245 27.56 8.95 -0.32
CA LYS A 245 26.15 9.18 -0.64
C LYS A 245 25.30 8.03 -0.10
N GLN A 246 24.24 8.39 0.63
CA GLN A 246 23.24 7.41 1.01
C GLN A 246 22.44 7.02 -0.25
N PRO A 247 22.18 5.72 -0.48
CA PRO A 247 21.31 5.29 -1.56
C PRO A 247 19.96 5.98 -1.49
N TYR A 248 19.36 6.24 -2.64
CA TYR A 248 18.03 6.84 -2.71
C TYR A 248 17.00 5.88 -2.09
N GLN A 249 16.21 6.38 -1.15
CA GLN A 249 15.23 5.56 -0.44
C GLN A 249 14.04 5.26 -1.36
N VAL A 250 13.88 4.01 -1.73
CA VAL A 250 12.78 3.55 -2.60
C VAL A 250 11.47 3.43 -1.82
N GLU A 251 11.54 2.93 -0.58
CA GLU A 251 10.39 2.79 0.32
C GLU A 251 10.83 2.86 1.79
N ASP A 252 9.91 3.30 2.67
CA ASP A 252 10.13 3.18 4.11
C ASP A 252 10.01 1.70 4.51
N LYS A 253 11.05 1.19 5.17
CA LYS A 253 11.02 -0.13 5.79
C LYS A 253 10.62 0.00 7.23
N TYR A 254 9.58 -0.73 7.59
CA TYR A 254 9.17 -0.90 8.96
C TYR A 254 9.52 -2.30 9.44
N ASP A 255 10.07 -2.40 10.64
CA ASP A 255 10.22 -3.70 11.30
C ASP A 255 8.83 -4.17 11.76
N ILE A 256 8.34 -5.21 11.11
CA ILE A 256 7.04 -5.82 11.37
C ILE A 256 7.18 -7.21 12.01
N SER A 257 8.36 -7.57 12.48
CA SER A 257 8.62 -8.87 13.12
C SER A 257 7.73 -9.11 14.35
N PHE A 258 7.33 -8.03 15.04
CA PHE A 258 6.42 -8.11 16.18
C PHE A 258 4.98 -8.52 15.83
N LEU A 259 4.60 -8.48 14.53
CA LEU A 259 3.25 -8.88 14.11
C LEU A 259 2.90 -10.32 14.50
N SER A 260 3.88 -11.23 14.49
CA SER A 260 3.69 -12.61 14.95
C SER A 260 3.35 -12.72 16.45
N GLN A 261 3.64 -11.68 17.23
CA GLN A 261 3.34 -11.60 18.66
C GLN A 261 2.01 -10.90 18.96
N LEU A 262 1.41 -10.20 17.96
CA LEU A 262 0.15 -9.45 18.13
C LEU A 262 -1.00 -10.35 18.57
N HIS A 263 -1.01 -11.60 18.14
CA HIS A 263 -2.16 -12.49 18.26
C HIS A 263 -1.78 -13.81 18.93
N CYS A 264 -1.35 -13.76 20.20
CA CYS A 264 -1.28 -14.95 21.05
C CYS A 264 -2.67 -15.31 21.58
N LEU A 265 -3.56 -15.72 20.66
CA LEU A 265 -4.94 -16.07 21.00
C LEU A 265 -5.06 -17.53 21.44
N PRO A 266 -6.01 -17.88 22.33
CA PRO A 266 -6.28 -19.26 22.68
C PRO A 266 -6.73 -20.05 21.45
N LYS A 267 -6.34 -21.32 21.39
CA LYS A 267 -6.79 -22.20 20.29
C LYS A 267 -8.29 -22.40 20.37
N ARG A 268 -8.98 -22.07 19.32
CA ARG A 268 -10.44 -22.18 19.19
C ARG A 268 -10.78 -23.11 18.03
N LYS A 269 -11.96 -23.72 18.11
CA LYS A 269 -12.53 -24.52 17.02
C LYS A 269 -14.02 -24.18 16.93
N ILE A 270 -14.47 -23.86 15.73
CA ILE A 270 -15.88 -23.59 15.46
C ILE A 270 -16.39 -24.55 14.39
N ILE A 271 -17.67 -24.89 14.53
CA ILE A 271 -18.42 -25.66 13.54
C ILE A 271 -19.58 -24.77 13.11
N ILE A 272 -19.61 -24.39 11.84
CA ILE A 272 -20.70 -23.68 11.22
C ILE A 272 -21.59 -24.73 10.58
N PRO A 273 -22.84 -24.89 11.04
CA PRO A 273 -23.72 -25.91 10.49
C PRO A 273 -24.11 -25.58 9.04
N SER A 274 -24.45 -26.61 8.27
CA SER A 274 -25.06 -26.40 6.96
C SER A 274 -26.32 -25.55 7.11
N HIS A 275 -26.50 -24.61 6.19
CA HIS A 275 -27.65 -23.71 6.22
C HIS A 275 -28.12 -23.36 4.82
N GLU A 276 -29.45 -23.29 4.67
CA GLU A 276 -30.11 -22.82 3.45
C GLU A 276 -30.86 -21.53 3.75
N ALA A 277 -30.52 -20.44 3.03
CA ALA A 277 -31.24 -19.19 3.12
C ALA A 277 -32.15 -19.03 1.93
N LYS A 278 -33.38 -18.56 2.20
CA LYS A 278 -34.42 -18.28 1.19
C LYS A 278 -35.00 -16.88 1.36
N ILE A 279 -35.23 -16.20 0.25
CA ILE A 279 -36.09 -15.00 0.22
C ILE A 279 -37.33 -15.34 -0.59
N GLY A 280 -38.47 -15.46 0.09
CA GLY A 280 -39.70 -15.99 -0.51
C GLY A 280 -39.52 -17.42 -0.99
N GLN A 281 -39.73 -17.67 -2.28
CA GLN A 281 -39.52 -18.99 -2.89
C GLN A 281 -38.13 -19.16 -3.50
N LYS A 282 -37.30 -18.12 -3.54
CA LYS A 282 -35.94 -18.17 -4.13
C LYS A 282 -34.92 -18.57 -3.08
N SER A 283 -34.25 -19.70 -3.29
CA SER A 283 -33.06 -20.05 -2.51
C SER A 283 -31.92 -19.04 -2.82
N LEU A 284 -31.36 -18.43 -1.79
CA LEU A 284 -30.21 -17.55 -1.92
C LEU A 284 -28.93 -18.35 -1.99
N TRP A 285 -28.74 -19.25 -1.01
CA TRP A 285 -27.55 -20.10 -0.91
C TRP A 285 -27.84 -21.31 -0.01
N HIS A 286 -27.10 -22.38 -0.28
CA HIS A 286 -27.02 -23.56 0.56
C HIS A 286 -25.54 -23.82 0.88
N THR A 287 -25.15 -23.67 2.15
CA THR A 287 -23.75 -23.88 2.55
C THR A 287 -23.58 -25.23 3.23
N PRO A 288 -22.46 -25.94 2.97
CA PRO A 288 -22.12 -27.15 3.70
C PRO A 288 -21.74 -26.82 5.15
N THR A 289 -21.63 -27.84 5.98
CA THR A 289 -21.01 -27.70 7.31
C THR A 289 -19.54 -27.35 7.17
N ILE A 290 -19.08 -26.28 7.86
CA ILE A 290 -17.71 -25.78 7.79
C ILE A 290 -17.06 -25.94 9.16
N HIS A 291 -15.88 -26.52 9.19
CA HIS A 291 -15.05 -26.65 10.39
C HIS A 291 -13.88 -25.69 10.28
N LEU A 292 -13.71 -24.77 11.23
CA LEU A 292 -12.61 -23.83 11.27
C LEU A 292 -11.88 -23.90 12.62
N ASN A 293 -10.57 -23.84 12.58
CA ASN A 293 -9.69 -23.80 13.74
C ASN A 293 -8.96 -22.44 13.78
N SER A 294 -8.41 -22.10 14.92
CA SER A 294 -7.52 -20.93 15.04
C SER A 294 -6.41 -21.00 13.98
N GLY A 295 -6.21 -19.90 13.27
CA GLY A 295 -5.28 -19.79 12.14
C GLY A 295 -5.93 -20.04 10.78
N ASP A 296 -7.13 -20.65 10.72
CA ASP A 296 -7.83 -20.84 9.45
C ASP A 296 -8.39 -19.51 8.92
N LYS A 297 -8.34 -19.36 7.60
CA LYS A 297 -8.77 -18.16 6.88
C LYS A 297 -9.74 -18.56 5.78
N LEU A 298 -11.04 -18.35 6.02
CA LEU A 298 -12.11 -18.65 5.08
C LEU A 298 -12.38 -17.46 4.17
N GLY A 299 -12.03 -17.56 2.91
CA GLY A 299 -12.42 -16.61 1.87
C GLY A 299 -13.81 -16.95 1.33
N ILE A 300 -14.68 -15.96 1.18
CA ILE A 300 -16.02 -16.12 0.61
C ILE A 300 -16.07 -15.35 -0.69
N ILE A 301 -16.40 -16.05 -1.78
CA ILE A 301 -16.53 -15.48 -3.12
C ILE A 301 -17.94 -15.71 -3.68
N GLY A 302 -18.30 -14.97 -4.72
CA GLY A 302 -19.60 -15.09 -5.40
C GLY A 302 -20.02 -13.78 -6.06
N ARG A 303 -21.03 -13.82 -6.91
CA ARG A 303 -21.56 -12.66 -7.64
C ARG A 303 -22.14 -11.61 -6.70
N ASN A 304 -22.29 -10.37 -7.22
CA ASN A 304 -23.02 -9.33 -6.51
C ASN A 304 -24.50 -9.77 -6.34
N GLY A 305 -25.06 -9.51 -5.16
CA GLY A 305 -26.41 -9.97 -4.84
C GLY A 305 -26.56 -11.47 -4.53
N ALA A 306 -25.47 -12.27 -4.52
CA ALA A 306 -25.53 -13.68 -4.13
C ALA A 306 -25.78 -13.90 -2.63
N GLY A 307 -25.83 -12.83 -1.83
CA GLY A 307 -26.11 -12.92 -0.40
C GLY A 307 -24.86 -13.08 0.48
N LYS A 308 -23.68 -12.68 0.02
CA LYS A 308 -22.42 -12.75 0.81
C LYS A 308 -22.53 -12.05 2.16
N THR A 309 -22.94 -10.78 2.18
CA THR A 309 -23.15 -10.00 3.42
C THR A 309 -24.26 -10.61 4.29
N THR A 310 -25.33 -11.15 3.68
CA THR A 310 -26.38 -11.87 4.40
C THR A 310 -25.84 -13.11 5.09
N TYR A 311 -24.94 -13.84 4.42
CA TYR A 311 -24.27 -14.99 5.02
C TYR A 311 -23.34 -14.57 6.16
N LEU A 312 -22.57 -13.48 6.03
CA LEU A 312 -21.76 -12.97 7.13
C LEU A 312 -22.63 -12.58 8.35
N ASN A 313 -23.78 -11.93 8.14
CA ASN A 313 -24.71 -11.61 9.22
C ASN A 313 -25.29 -12.87 9.88
N TYR A 314 -25.62 -13.89 9.09
CA TYR A 314 -26.02 -15.20 9.62
C TYR A 314 -24.90 -15.81 10.47
N LEU A 315 -23.64 -15.79 10.01
CA LEU A 315 -22.52 -16.31 10.79
C LEU A 315 -22.41 -15.63 12.15
N VAL A 316 -22.53 -14.31 12.19
CA VAL A 316 -22.48 -13.57 13.48
C VAL A 316 -23.60 -14.03 14.43
N SER A 317 -24.77 -14.40 13.90
CA SER A 317 -25.90 -14.86 14.73
C SER A 317 -25.75 -16.28 15.27
N VAL A 318 -25.02 -17.14 14.56
CA VAL A 318 -24.84 -18.57 14.96
C VAL A 318 -23.54 -18.84 15.69
N LEU A 319 -22.60 -17.92 15.62
CA LEU A 319 -21.32 -18.06 16.33
C LEU A 319 -21.54 -17.92 17.85
N PRO A 320 -20.85 -18.73 18.67
CA PRO A 320 -21.03 -18.71 20.11
C PRO A 320 -20.65 -17.35 20.71
N SER A 321 -21.49 -16.83 21.60
CA SER A 321 -21.29 -15.55 22.31
C SER A 321 -20.05 -15.55 23.24
N THR A 322 -19.47 -16.71 23.50
CA THR A 322 -18.21 -16.87 24.25
C THR A 322 -16.97 -16.44 23.50
N TYR A 323 -17.08 -16.23 22.17
CA TYR A 323 -15.99 -15.73 21.34
C TYR A 323 -16.07 -14.22 21.18
N LYS A 324 -14.92 -13.57 21.26
CA LYS A 324 -14.82 -12.14 20.91
C LYS A 324 -14.79 -12.01 19.37
N ILE A 325 -15.91 -11.57 18.81
CA ILE A 325 -16.09 -11.40 17.36
C ILE A 325 -15.91 -9.94 17.02
N CYS A 326 -15.04 -9.65 16.07
CA CYS A 326 -14.93 -8.34 15.43
C CYS A 326 -15.41 -8.43 14.00
N TYR A 327 -16.34 -7.54 13.63
CA TYR A 327 -16.95 -7.51 12.30
C TYR A 327 -16.72 -6.15 11.62
N PHE A 328 -15.91 -6.15 10.57
CA PHE A 328 -15.75 -5.00 9.69
C PHE A 328 -16.86 -5.02 8.64
N ARG A 329 -17.86 -4.15 8.79
CA ARG A 329 -19.00 -4.01 7.88
C ARG A 329 -18.73 -2.97 6.81
N GLN A 330 -19.49 -2.99 5.72
CA GLN A 330 -19.40 -2.03 4.62
C GLN A 330 -19.67 -0.56 5.06
N ASN A 331 -20.50 -0.33 6.10
CA ASN A 331 -20.78 1.01 6.68
C ASN A 331 -20.03 1.23 8.00
N HIS A 332 -18.73 1.59 7.92
CA HIS A 332 -17.79 1.61 9.06
C HIS A 332 -17.76 2.88 9.90
N PHE A 333 -18.49 3.93 9.51
CA PHE A 333 -18.34 5.27 10.12
C PHE A 333 -18.81 5.37 11.58
N GLN A 334 -19.38 4.32 12.16
CA GLN A 334 -20.04 4.37 13.47
C GLN A 334 -19.19 3.85 14.64
N TYR A 335 -17.99 3.30 14.41
CA TYR A 335 -17.26 2.57 15.45
C TYR A 335 -16.17 3.38 16.17
N LEU A 336 -15.75 4.50 15.63
CA LEU A 336 -14.70 5.33 16.21
C LEU A 336 -15.28 6.69 16.64
N ASP A 337 -14.88 7.16 17.83
CA ASP A 337 -15.28 8.48 18.30
C ASP A 337 -14.62 9.57 17.43
N PRO A 338 -15.41 10.44 16.75
CA PRO A 338 -14.86 11.51 15.92
C PRO A 338 -13.95 12.51 16.65
N LYS A 339 -14.08 12.59 17.97
CA LYS A 339 -13.31 13.50 18.83
C LYS A 339 -11.93 12.97 19.23
N MET A 340 -11.70 11.68 19.06
CA MET A 340 -10.40 11.06 19.32
C MET A 340 -9.42 11.34 18.20
N THR A 341 -8.13 11.37 18.53
CA THR A 341 -7.08 11.32 17.53
C THR A 341 -6.90 9.89 17.00
N VAL A 342 -6.33 9.77 15.81
CA VAL A 342 -5.98 8.46 15.21
C VAL A 342 -5.14 7.63 16.18
N TYR A 343 -4.19 8.26 16.87
CA TYR A 343 -3.32 7.58 17.83
C TYR A 343 -4.10 7.06 19.04
N GLU A 344 -4.94 7.91 19.66
CA GLU A 344 -5.77 7.53 20.82
C GLU A 344 -6.71 6.37 20.51
N ALA A 345 -7.36 6.38 19.35
CA ALA A 345 -8.24 5.30 18.93
C ALA A 345 -7.52 3.93 18.85
N ILE A 346 -6.27 3.93 18.37
CA ILE A 346 -5.51 2.68 18.32
C ILE A 346 -4.99 2.28 19.72
N VAL A 347 -4.58 3.23 20.55
CA VAL A 347 -4.20 2.96 21.96
C VAL A 347 -5.36 2.29 22.70
N GLU A 348 -6.58 2.85 22.57
CA GLU A 348 -7.78 2.28 23.18
C GLU A 348 -8.06 0.85 22.67
N ALA A 349 -8.04 0.65 21.34
CA ALA A 349 -8.27 -0.66 20.74
C ALA A 349 -7.28 -1.74 21.18
N THR A 350 -6.05 -1.34 21.55
CA THR A 350 -5.01 -2.26 22.04
C THR A 350 -5.15 -2.60 23.52
N ASN A 351 -6.00 -1.92 24.30
CA ASN A 351 -6.03 -2.04 25.76
C ASN A 351 -4.62 -1.95 26.40
N GLY A 352 -3.71 -1.20 25.78
CA GLY A 352 -2.36 -0.95 26.29
C GLY A 352 -1.33 -2.08 26.15
N TYR A 353 -1.66 -3.20 25.46
CA TYR A 353 -0.68 -4.29 25.28
C TYR A 353 0.41 -3.99 24.25
N LEU A 354 0.23 -3.01 23.39
CA LEU A 354 1.23 -2.59 22.41
C LEU A 354 2.01 -1.37 22.90
N SER A 355 3.33 -1.39 22.65
CA SER A 355 4.17 -0.21 22.90
C SER A 355 3.86 0.90 21.89
N GLU A 356 4.14 2.15 22.29
CA GLU A 356 4.02 3.33 21.40
C GLU A 356 4.76 3.11 20.06
N HIS A 357 5.94 2.52 20.10
CA HIS A 357 6.73 2.21 18.91
C HIS A 357 5.98 1.29 17.94
N HIS A 358 5.35 0.23 18.44
CA HIS A 358 4.57 -0.71 17.64
C HIS A 358 3.34 -0.05 17.03
N ILE A 359 2.59 0.74 17.84
CA ILE A 359 1.42 1.50 17.36
C ILE A 359 1.82 2.46 16.24
N ARG A 360 2.89 3.24 16.43
CA ARG A 360 3.38 4.15 15.39
C ARG A 360 3.84 3.42 14.13
N THR A 361 4.42 2.24 14.27
CA THR A 361 4.82 1.39 13.14
C THR A 361 3.60 0.92 12.34
N LEU A 362 2.56 0.43 13.02
CA LEU A 362 1.31 0.01 12.38
C LEU A 362 0.61 1.17 11.66
N LEU A 363 0.51 2.32 12.31
CA LEU A 363 -0.03 3.53 11.72
C LEU A 363 0.76 3.98 10.49
N ALA A 364 2.08 3.89 10.55
CA ALA A 364 2.95 4.28 9.44
C ALA A 364 2.83 3.33 8.23
N LEU A 365 2.53 2.04 8.42
CA LEU A 365 2.22 1.09 7.34
C LEU A 365 0.97 1.52 6.54
N LEU A 366 0.01 2.18 7.21
CA LEU A 366 -1.22 2.70 6.59
C LEU A 366 -1.11 4.19 6.19
N ASP A 367 0.11 4.74 6.18
CA ASP A 367 0.46 6.12 5.79
C ASP A 367 0.11 7.22 6.83
N PHE A 368 -0.19 6.84 8.05
CA PHE A 368 -0.30 7.79 9.16
C PHE A 368 1.07 8.02 9.81
N LYS A 369 1.78 9.06 9.36
CA LYS A 369 3.15 9.41 9.81
C LYS A 369 3.20 10.80 10.42
N ARG A 370 4.14 11.01 11.35
CA ARG A 370 4.40 12.31 11.98
C ARG A 370 3.10 12.92 12.56
N ASP A 371 2.72 14.11 12.12
CA ASP A 371 1.57 14.85 12.64
C ASP A 371 0.22 14.24 12.26
N LYS A 372 0.17 13.40 11.20
CA LYS A 372 -1.06 12.73 10.78
C LYS A 372 -1.64 11.81 11.85
N VAL A 373 -0.83 11.29 12.77
CA VAL A 373 -1.29 10.42 13.87
C VAL A 373 -2.11 11.19 14.93
N PHE A 374 -1.98 12.51 14.98
CA PHE A 374 -2.70 13.38 15.90
C PHE A 374 -3.92 14.06 15.26
N ARG A 375 -4.24 13.77 13.99
CA ARG A 375 -5.46 14.25 13.38
C ARG A 375 -6.68 13.62 14.06
N LEU A 376 -7.75 14.40 14.19
CA LEU A 376 -9.03 13.88 14.68
C LEU A 376 -9.64 12.92 13.67
N ILE A 377 -10.30 11.89 14.18
CA ILE A 377 -11.00 10.91 13.33
C ILE A 377 -12.08 11.58 12.49
N GLY A 378 -12.76 12.60 13.03
CA GLY A 378 -13.76 13.38 12.32
C GLY A 378 -13.22 14.17 11.12
N ASP A 379 -11.90 14.43 11.06
CA ASP A 379 -11.25 15.17 9.96
C ASP A 379 -10.64 14.25 8.88
N LEU A 380 -10.83 12.94 9.01
CA LEU A 380 -10.28 11.97 8.08
C LEU A 380 -11.12 11.88 6.81
N SER A 381 -10.45 11.69 5.68
CA SER A 381 -11.13 11.27 4.47
C SER A 381 -11.75 9.87 4.66
N ARG A 382 -12.75 9.52 3.84
CA ARG A 382 -13.42 8.20 3.89
C ARG A 382 -12.40 7.03 3.87
N GLY A 383 -11.42 7.08 2.97
CA GLY A 383 -10.40 6.04 2.88
C GLY A 383 -9.45 6.01 4.09
N GLU A 384 -9.09 7.17 4.66
CA GLU A 384 -8.30 7.24 5.88
C GLU A 384 -9.06 6.68 7.08
N HIS A 385 -10.35 7.00 7.20
CA HIS A 385 -11.22 6.48 8.26
C HIS A 385 -11.31 4.95 8.21
N VAL A 386 -11.51 4.37 7.01
CA VAL A 386 -11.51 2.91 6.81
C VAL A 386 -10.20 2.27 7.26
N LYS A 387 -9.05 2.88 6.94
CA LYS A 387 -7.74 2.38 7.37
C LYS A 387 -7.61 2.33 8.89
N VAL A 388 -8.05 3.38 9.59
CA VAL A 388 -8.00 3.43 11.06
C VAL A 388 -8.97 2.43 11.68
N SER A 389 -10.22 2.36 11.19
CA SER A 389 -11.21 1.41 11.66
C SER A 389 -10.74 -0.04 11.50
N LEU A 390 -10.16 -0.37 10.34
CA LEU A 390 -9.61 -1.69 10.10
C LEU A 390 -8.46 -2.00 11.04
N LEU A 391 -7.53 -1.05 11.23
CA LEU A 391 -6.40 -1.23 12.13
C LEU A 391 -6.86 -1.45 13.58
N SER A 392 -7.85 -0.68 14.06
CA SER A 392 -8.41 -0.85 15.41
C SER A 392 -8.98 -2.25 15.63
N LEU A 393 -9.68 -2.80 14.63
CA LEU A 393 -10.18 -4.18 14.69
C LEU A 393 -9.05 -5.22 14.65
N LEU A 394 -8.03 -5.00 13.82
CA LEU A 394 -6.88 -5.90 13.73
C LEU A 394 -6.09 -6.01 15.03
N VAL A 395 -5.99 -4.92 15.79
CA VAL A 395 -5.27 -4.90 17.08
C VAL A 395 -6.15 -5.23 18.29
N SER A 396 -7.44 -5.43 18.15
CA SER A 396 -8.38 -5.63 19.25
C SER A 396 -8.34 -7.01 19.89
N GLN A 397 -7.45 -7.92 19.45
CA GLN A 397 -7.33 -9.30 19.93
C GLN A 397 -8.66 -10.07 19.92
N SER A 398 -9.33 -10.13 18.78
CA SER A 398 -10.54 -10.91 18.58
C SER A 398 -10.23 -12.39 18.34
N ASP A 399 -11.11 -13.30 18.83
CA ASP A 399 -11.02 -14.74 18.49
C ASP A 399 -11.39 -14.99 17.03
N ILE A 400 -12.38 -14.22 16.54
CA ILE A 400 -12.91 -14.30 15.16
C ILE A 400 -12.96 -12.90 14.56
N LEU A 401 -12.34 -12.74 13.40
CA LEU A 401 -12.36 -11.52 12.62
C LEU A 401 -13.15 -11.74 11.34
N ILE A 402 -14.18 -10.94 11.11
CA ILE A 402 -15.02 -10.97 9.92
C ILE A 402 -14.79 -9.68 9.14
N LEU A 403 -14.48 -9.80 7.83
CA LEU A 403 -14.21 -8.65 6.96
C LEU A 403 -15.11 -8.69 5.73
N ASP A 404 -15.89 -7.63 5.51
CA ASP A 404 -16.81 -7.50 4.37
C ASP A 404 -16.29 -6.44 3.39
N GLU A 405 -15.75 -6.90 2.24
CA GLU A 405 -15.29 -6.09 1.09
C GLU A 405 -14.37 -4.91 1.44
N MET A 406 -13.46 -5.10 2.40
CA MET A 406 -12.58 -4.02 2.87
C MET A 406 -11.59 -3.51 1.81
N THR A 407 -11.27 -4.32 0.80
CA THR A 407 -10.28 -3.98 -0.25
C THR A 407 -10.72 -2.84 -1.14
N ASN A 408 -12.02 -2.59 -1.27
CA ASN A 408 -12.59 -1.54 -2.13
C ASN A 408 -12.20 -0.11 -1.72
N PHE A 409 -11.76 0.08 -0.47
CA PHE A 409 -11.46 1.41 0.09
C PHE A 409 -9.96 1.65 0.26
N LEU A 410 -9.13 0.66 -0.03
CA LEU A 410 -7.69 0.68 0.22
C LEU A 410 -6.91 0.81 -1.08
N ASP A 411 -5.86 1.61 -1.06
CA ASP A 411 -4.87 1.59 -2.14
C ASP A 411 -4.01 0.32 -2.08
N ILE A 412 -3.35 -0.03 -3.18
CA ILE A 412 -2.56 -1.27 -3.31
C ILE A 412 -1.56 -1.44 -2.17
N LYS A 413 -0.89 -0.36 -1.73
CA LYS A 413 0.08 -0.42 -0.62
C LYS A 413 -0.58 -0.71 0.72
N ALA A 414 -1.76 -0.14 0.97
CA ALA A 414 -2.53 -0.42 2.17
C ALA A 414 -3.05 -1.87 2.16
N ILE A 415 -3.52 -2.38 1.02
CA ILE A 415 -3.91 -3.79 0.87
C ILE A 415 -2.72 -4.70 1.21
N GLU A 416 -1.53 -4.45 0.63
CA GLU A 416 -0.32 -5.23 0.92
C GLU A 416 0.11 -5.17 2.40
N ALA A 417 -0.06 -4.01 3.04
CA ALA A 417 0.22 -3.87 4.48
C ALA A 417 -0.74 -4.71 5.32
N VAL A 418 -2.04 -4.65 5.00
CA VAL A 418 -3.07 -5.43 5.67
C VAL A 418 -2.90 -6.93 5.42
N GLU A 419 -2.56 -7.36 4.20
CA GLU A 419 -2.22 -8.75 3.89
C GLU A 419 -1.13 -9.28 4.84
N LYS A 420 -0.06 -8.50 5.05
CA LYS A 420 1.03 -8.89 5.95
C LYS A 420 0.56 -9.07 7.40
N VAL A 421 -0.30 -8.17 7.89
CA VAL A 421 -0.86 -8.27 9.25
C VAL A 421 -1.79 -9.48 9.36
N LEU A 422 -2.71 -9.65 8.40
CA LEU A 422 -3.66 -10.77 8.38
C LEU A 422 -2.99 -12.13 8.18
N ALA A 423 -1.87 -12.17 7.46
CA ALA A 423 -1.10 -13.41 7.31
C ALA A 423 -0.62 -13.96 8.65
N THR A 424 -0.29 -13.08 9.60
CA THR A 424 0.16 -13.46 10.96
C THR A 424 -0.98 -13.62 11.97
N TYR A 425 -2.22 -13.34 11.59
CA TYR A 425 -3.38 -13.45 12.47
C TYR A 425 -3.62 -14.91 12.89
N SER A 426 -3.60 -15.17 14.18
CA SER A 426 -3.72 -16.53 14.76
C SER A 426 -5.14 -16.94 15.14
N GLY A 427 -6.11 -16.01 15.12
CA GLY A 427 -7.54 -16.29 15.29
C GLY A 427 -8.16 -16.87 14.00
N ILE A 428 -9.48 -16.98 14.00
CA ILE A 428 -10.23 -17.39 12.80
C ILE A 428 -10.56 -16.15 11.99
N LEU A 429 -10.16 -16.14 10.71
CA LEU A 429 -10.48 -15.07 9.77
C LEU A 429 -11.55 -15.53 8.78
N ILE A 430 -12.63 -14.76 8.65
CA ILE A 430 -13.66 -14.97 7.62
C ILE A 430 -13.75 -13.67 6.82
N PHE A 431 -13.61 -13.75 5.49
CA PHE A 431 -13.61 -12.52 4.71
C PHE A 431 -14.28 -12.67 3.35
N VAL A 432 -14.92 -11.60 2.91
CA VAL A 432 -15.43 -11.42 1.54
C VAL A 432 -14.50 -10.46 0.82
N SER A 433 -14.04 -10.83 -0.38
CA SER A 433 -13.29 -9.93 -1.24
C SER A 433 -13.47 -10.29 -2.71
N HIS A 434 -13.50 -9.25 -3.55
CA HIS A 434 -13.44 -9.40 -5.01
C HIS A 434 -11.98 -9.41 -5.54
N ASP A 435 -11.00 -9.00 -4.73
CA ASP A 435 -9.59 -9.04 -5.07
C ASP A 435 -9.07 -10.50 -5.04
N GLN A 436 -8.85 -11.06 -6.23
CA GLN A 436 -8.36 -12.43 -6.38
C GLN A 436 -6.97 -12.64 -5.78
N TYR A 437 -6.07 -11.65 -5.87
CA TYR A 437 -4.75 -11.73 -5.26
C TYR A 437 -4.84 -11.80 -3.73
N PHE A 438 -5.74 -11.00 -3.15
CA PHE A 438 -5.99 -11.02 -1.72
C PHE A 438 -6.51 -12.39 -1.25
N VAL A 439 -7.49 -12.94 -1.97
CA VAL A 439 -8.06 -14.26 -1.66
C VAL A 439 -6.99 -15.35 -1.79
N GLN A 440 -6.25 -15.40 -2.90
CA GLN A 440 -5.21 -16.43 -3.12
C GLN A 440 -4.07 -16.39 -2.12
N ARG A 441 -3.71 -15.21 -1.60
CA ARG A 441 -2.61 -15.06 -0.63
C ARG A 441 -3.00 -15.40 0.80
N LEU A 442 -4.26 -15.18 1.16
CA LEU A 442 -4.70 -15.27 2.56
C LEU A 442 -5.55 -16.50 2.85
N ALA A 443 -6.44 -16.89 1.94
CA ALA A 443 -7.39 -17.96 2.19
C ALA A 443 -6.69 -19.31 2.37
N THR A 444 -7.02 -20.03 3.44
CA THR A 444 -6.71 -21.46 3.61
C THR A 444 -7.80 -22.34 3.00
N SER A 445 -9.01 -21.80 2.88
CA SER A 445 -10.14 -22.41 2.22
C SER A 445 -11.05 -21.33 1.62
N ILE A 446 -11.72 -21.66 0.53
CA ILE A 446 -12.59 -20.72 -0.19
C ILE A 446 -14.00 -21.33 -0.29
N LEU A 447 -15.00 -20.58 0.19
CA LEU A 447 -16.41 -20.89 -0.02
C LEU A 447 -16.93 -20.09 -1.23
N ASP A 448 -17.31 -20.77 -2.26
CA ASP A 448 -18.03 -20.15 -3.38
C ASP A 448 -19.55 -20.26 -3.13
N ILE A 449 -20.18 -19.11 -2.86
CA ILE A 449 -21.63 -19.05 -2.57
C ILE A 449 -22.48 -19.35 -3.80
N ASP A 450 -21.97 -19.11 -5.03
CA ASP A 450 -22.73 -19.39 -6.25
C ASP A 450 -22.79 -20.90 -6.56
N THR A 451 -21.73 -21.64 -6.24
CA THR A 451 -21.62 -23.07 -6.51
C THR A 451 -21.79 -23.95 -5.28
N TYR A 452 -21.85 -23.35 -4.10
CA TYR A 452 -21.99 -24.01 -2.78
C TYR A 452 -20.84 -24.96 -2.44
N LYS A 453 -19.64 -24.71 -2.99
CA LYS A 453 -18.47 -25.57 -2.81
C LYS A 453 -17.43 -24.91 -1.97
N ILE A 454 -16.74 -25.72 -1.17
CA ILE A 454 -15.49 -25.36 -0.50
C ILE A 454 -14.33 -25.88 -1.36
N MET A 455 -13.38 -24.98 -1.63
CA MET A 455 -12.15 -25.25 -2.38
C MET A 455 -10.94 -25.04 -1.49
#